data_46da76154d8d4c2592d5d50838065f23
#
_entry.id   46da76154d8d4c2592d5d50838065f23
#
_cell.length_a   1.000
_cell.length_b   1.000
_cell.length_c   1.000
_cell.angle_alpha   90.00
_cell.angle_beta   90.00
_cell.angle_gamma   90.00
#
_symmetry.space_group_name_H-M   'P 1'
#
loop_
_entity.id
_entity.type
_entity.pdbx_description
1 polymer ?
#
loop_
_entity_poly.entity_id
_entity_poly.type
_entity_poly.pdbx_seq_one_letter_code
_entity_poly.pdbx_strand_id
1 'polypeptide(L)'
;VQLENKIEVNRELIKQANNLAEITREEFNVGYDLSGIKTIEEKVNNERTFYENQTEKEKRRQSYKIGSYIGVCMIKNYNGTWKESENGLGIKINNNVAFPFQKVFKFLNEDGVFDSISSFYEISGSLDKVLEKSESNLESGKIKVIKASKITKSKK
;
A
#
# COMPACT_ATOMS: atom_id res chain seq x y z
N VAL A 1 -13.94 -3.49 -28.98
CA VAL A 1 -12.69 -4.19 -29.18
C VAL A 1 -11.60 -3.67 -28.26
N GLN A 2 -11.37 -2.36 -28.26
CA GLN A 2 -10.36 -1.80 -27.39
C GLN A 2 -10.72 -1.99 -25.92
N LEU A 3 -11.99 -1.88 -25.60
CA LEU A 3 -12.46 -2.08 -24.24
C LEU A 3 -12.20 -3.51 -23.78
N GLU A 4 -12.48 -4.47 -24.66
CA GLU A 4 -12.26 -5.87 -24.34
C GLU A 4 -10.78 -6.16 -24.12
N ASN A 5 -9.91 -5.54 -24.94
CA ASN A 5 -8.47 -5.73 -24.78
C ASN A 5 -7.99 -5.14 -23.46
N LYS A 6 -8.54 -3.99 -23.06
CA LYS A 6 -8.17 -3.37 -21.81
C LYS A 6 -8.61 -4.21 -20.62
N ILE A 7 -9.81 -4.79 -20.68
CA ILE A 7 -10.29 -5.66 -19.62
C ILE A 7 -9.39 -6.89 -19.50
N GLU A 8 -8.97 -7.45 -20.62
CA GLU A 8 -8.12 -8.62 -20.61
C GLU A 8 -6.76 -8.31 -19.99
N VAL A 9 -6.17 -7.15 -20.33
CA VAL A 9 -4.88 -6.74 -19.78
C VAL A 9 -5.00 -6.57 -18.27
N ASN A 10 -6.09 -5.96 -17.81
CA ASN A 10 -6.26 -5.73 -16.36
C ASN A 10 -6.38 -7.04 -15.61
N ARG A 11 -7.10 -8.02 -16.18
CA ARG A 11 -7.21 -9.32 -15.54
C ARG A 11 -5.85 -10.00 -15.43
N GLU A 12 -5.04 -9.88 -16.46
CA GLU A 12 -3.72 -10.49 -16.46
C GLU A 12 -2.82 -9.84 -15.42
N LEU A 13 -2.88 -8.51 -15.31
CA LEU A 13 -2.08 -7.79 -14.30
C LEU A 13 -2.46 -8.22 -12.90
N ILE A 14 -3.77 -8.35 -12.63
CA ILE A 14 -4.25 -8.76 -11.32
C ILE A 14 -3.83 -10.20 -11.03
N LYS A 15 -3.92 -11.07 -12.02
CA LYS A 15 -3.49 -12.45 -11.85
C LYS A 15 -2.01 -12.53 -11.49
N GLN A 16 -1.19 -11.74 -12.19
CA GLN A 16 0.23 -11.70 -11.92
C GLN A 16 0.51 -11.17 -10.52
N ALA A 17 -0.21 -10.13 -10.10
CA ALA A 17 -0.04 -9.57 -8.77
C ALA A 17 -0.38 -10.61 -7.71
N ASN A 18 -1.48 -11.34 -7.89
CA ASN A 18 -1.86 -12.37 -6.92
C ASN A 18 -0.83 -13.49 -6.87
N ASN A 19 -0.26 -13.87 -8.01
CA ASN A 19 0.77 -14.91 -8.04
C ASN A 19 2.04 -14.42 -7.34
N LEU A 20 2.45 -13.18 -7.60
CA LEU A 20 3.65 -12.62 -6.97
C LEU A 20 3.47 -12.49 -5.46
N ALA A 21 2.25 -12.17 -5.02
CA ALA A 21 1.96 -12.08 -3.60
C ALA A 21 2.21 -13.43 -2.92
N GLU A 22 1.74 -14.50 -3.53
CA GLU A 22 1.91 -15.83 -2.93
C GLU A 22 3.37 -16.26 -2.95
N ILE A 23 4.09 -15.97 -4.03
CA ILE A 23 5.52 -16.28 -4.12
C ILE A 23 6.25 -15.54 -3.00
N THR A 24 5.93 -14.27 -2.79
CA THR A 24 6.59 -13.45 -1.78
C THR A 24 6.27 -13.97 -0.38
N ARG A 25 5.00 -14.31 -0.14
CA ARG A 25 4.58 -14.83 1.14
C ARG A 25 5.37 -16.09 1.50
N GLU A 26 5.54 -16.99 0.52
CA GLU A 26 6.29 -18.22 0.75
C GLU A 26 7.77 -17.95 0.94
N GLU A 27 8.31 -17.01 0.15
CA GLU A 27 9.73 -16.70 0.22
C GLU A 27 10.11 -16.18 1.60
N PHE A 28 9.27 -15.36 2.21
CA PHE A 28 9.54 -14.82 3.53
C PHE A 28 8.95 -15.65 4.65
N ASN A 29 8.20 -16.69 4.30
CA ASN A 29 7.60 -17.63 5.26
C ASN A 29 6.71 -16.89 6.26
N VAL A 30 5.76 -16.11 5.76
CA VAL A 30 4.87 -15.31 6.58
C VAL A 30 3.42 -15.54 6.18
N GLY A 31 2.49 -14.99 6.97
CA GLY A 31 1.08 -14.98 6.59
C GLY A 31 0.72 -13.66 5.93
N TYR A 32 -0.56 -13.49 5.59
CA TYR A 32 -1.03 -12.24 4.99
C TYR A 32 -1.56 -11.35 6.10
N ASP A 33 -0.66 -10.72 6.87
CA ASP A 33 -1.07 -9.90 8.00
C ASP A 33 0.03 -8.88 8.34
N LEU A 34 -0.26 -8.01 9.30
CA LEU A 34 0.68 -6.98 9.72
C LEU A 34 1.99 -7.59 10.20
N SER A 35 1.90 -8.72 10.91
CA SER A 35 3.11 -9.38 11.41
C SER A 35 4.02 -9.78 10.25
N GLY A 36 3.44 -10.29 9.17
CA GLY A 36 4.22 -10.65 7.99
C GLY A 36 4.87 -9.44 7.34
N ILE A 37 4.12 -8.33 7.26
CA ILE A 37 4.65 -7.11 6.68
C ILE A 37 5.82 -6.60 7.51
N LYS A 38 5.70 -6.64 8.84
CA LYS A 38 6.78 -6.21 9.72
C LYS A 38 8.01 -7.10 9.57
N THR A 39 7.81 -8.39 9.38
CA THR A 39 8.91 -9.32 9.17
C THR A 39 9.69 -8.95 7.92
N ILE A 40 8.98 -8.65 6.82
CA ILE A 40 9.63 -8.26 5.58
C ILE A 40 10.35 -6.93 5.75
N GLU A 41 9.70 -5.97 6.41
CA GLU A 41 10.30 -4.66 6.65
C GLU A 41 11.59 -4.79 7.45
N GLU A 42 11.57 -5.62 8.49
CA GLU A 42 12.73 -5.82 9.32
C GLU A 42 13.88 -6.46 8.53
N LYS A 43 13.55 -7.45 7.71
CA LYS A 43 14.57 -8.10 6.91
C LYS A 43 15.23 -7.14 5.93
N VAL A 44 14.43 -6.31 5.25
CA VAL A 44 14.97 -5.33 4.32
C VAL A 44 15.84 -4.33 5.08
N ASN A 45 15.38 -3.85 6.24
CA ASN A 45 16.16 -2.87 7.00
C ASN A 45 17.46 -3.46 7.51
N ASN A 46 17.46 -4.75 7.87
CA ASN A 46 18.68 -5.40 8.32
C ASN A 46 19.67 -5.61 7.18
N GLU A 47 19.17 -5.66 5.94
CA GLU A 47 20.02 -5.84 4.78
C GLU A 47 19.94 -4.62 3.87
N ARG A 48 19.83 -3.44 4.47
CA ARG A 48 19.55 -2.20 3.75
C ARG A 48 20.59 -1.92 2.66
N THR A 49 21.86 -2.14 2.95
CA THR A 49 22.90 -1.88 1.98
C THR A 49 22.72 -2.73 0.72
N PHE A 50 22.34 -3.98 0.90
CA PHE A 50 22.12 -4.88 -0.23
C PHE A 50 20.98 -4.35 -1.11
N TYR A 51 19.85 -3.97 -0.50
CA TYR A 51 18.70 -3.54 -1.26
C TYR A 51 18.93 -2.18 -1.93
N GLU A 52 19.59 -1.26 -1.24
CA GLU A 52 19.84 0.06 -1.80
C GLU A 52 20.79 0.02 -2.99
N ASN A 53 21.69 -0.96 -3.01
CA ASN A 53 22.65 -1.07 -4.09
C ASN A 53 22.16 -1.88 -5.30
N GLN A 54 20.94 -2.37 -5.25
CA GLN A 54 20.37 -3.05 -6.40
C GLN A 54 20.12 -2.06 -7.54
N THR A 55 20.08 -2.57 -8.75
CA THR A 55 19.75 -1.72 -9.90
C THR A 55 18.31 -1.29 -9.82
N GLU A 56 17.95 -0.27 -10.56
CA GLU A 56 16.55 0.19 -10.58
C GLU A 56 15.62 -0.94 -11.03
N LYS A 57 16.05 -1.73 -12.00
CA LYS A 57 15.25 -2.85 -12.49
C LYS A 57 15.01 -3.87 -11.39
N GLU A 58 16.05 -4.18 -10.62
CA GLU A 58 15.91 -5.12 -9.51
C GLU A 58 15.00 -4.57 -8.41
N LYS A 59 15.12 -3.27 -8.11
CA LYS A 59 14.26 -2.65 -7.12
C LYS A 59 12.81 -2.67 -7.58
N ARG A 60 12.56 -2.47 -8.87
CA ARG A 60 11.19 -2.53 -9.38
C ARG A 60 10.62 -3.93 -9.26
N ARG A 61 11.45 -4.95 -9.53
CA ARG A 61 11.01 -6.34 -9.37
C ARG A 61 10.65 -6.62 -7.93
N GLN A 62 11.48 -6.19 -6.98
CA GLN A 62 11.20 -6.38 -5.57
C GLN A 62 9.94 -5.62 -5.17
N SER A 63 9.74 -4.43 -5.75
CA SER A 63 8.55 -3.63 -5.47
C SER A 63 7.28 -4.34 -5.92
N TYR A 64 7.32 -5.00 -7.07
CA TYR A 64 6.17 -5.75 -7.54
C TYR A 64 5.89 -6.95 -6.64
N LYS A 65 6.92 -7.63 -6.18
CA LYS A 65 6.76 -8.78 -5.30
C LYS A 65 6.18 -8.36 -3.94
N ILE A 66 6.86 -7.46 -3.28
CA ILE A 66 6.46 -7.05 -1.94
C ILE A 66 5.17 -6.23 -1.98
N GLY A 67 5.04 -5.36 -2.99
CA GLY A 67 3.81 -4.57 -3.15
C GLY A 67 2.59 -5.44 -3.41
N SER A 68 2.75 -6.50 -4.21
CA SER A 68 1.66 -7.45 -4.45
C SER A 68 1.24 -8.12 -3.16
N TYR A 69 2.22 -8.53 -2.34
CA TYR A 69 1.96 -9.17 -1.06
C TYR A 69 1.18 -8.21 -0.14
N ILE A 70 1.62 -6.96 -0.04
CA ILE A 70 0.91 -5.98 0.78
C ILE A 70 -0.50 -5.75 0.25
N GLY A 71 -0.65 -5.70 -1.08
CA GLY A 71 -1.97 -5.54 -1.69
C GLY A 71 -2.91 -6.66 -1.30
N VAL A 72 -2.44 -7.92 -1.30
CA VAL A 72 -3.28 -9.04 -0.91
C VAL A 72 -3.61 -8.98 0.58
N CYS A 73 -2.67 -8.50 1.42
CA CYS A 73 -2.97 -8.28 2.83
C CYS A 73 -4.14 -7.30 2.97
N MET A 74 -4.15 -6.24 2.19
CA MET A 74 -5.22 -5.26 2.22
C MET A 74 -6.54 -5.85 1.74
N ILE A 75 -6.48 -6.68 0.70
CA ILE A 75 -7.69 -7.32 0.19
C ILE A 75 -8.28 -8.23 1.26
N LYS A 76 -7.45 -9.01 1.92
CA LYS A 76 -7.94 -9.96 2.90
C LYS A 76 -8.40 -9.31 4.20
N ASN A 77 -7.72 -8.25 4.61
CA ASN A 77 -7.96 -7.68 5.94
C ASN A 77 -8.71 -6.37 5.95
N TYR A 78 -8.76 -5.65 4.83
CA TYR A 78 -9.45 -4.36 4.77
C TYR A 78 -10.55 -4.36 3.72
N ASN A 79 -10.92 -5.52 3.19
CA ASN A 79 -11.91 -5.63 2.12
C ASN A 79 -11.52 -4.83 0.88
N GLY A 80 -10.23 -4.78 0.61
CA GLY A 80 -9.75 -4.05 -0.56
C GLY A 80 -9.98 -4.82 -1.85
N THR A 81 -9.91 -4.11 -2.96
CA THR A 81 -9.98 -4.72 -4.28
C THR A 81 -8.93 -4.07 -5.18
N TRP A 82 -8.40 -4.85 -6.12
CA TRP A 82 -7.47 -4.30 -7.09
C TRP A 82 -8.18 -3.24 -7.93
N LYS A 83 -7.51 -2.13 -8.16
CA LYS A 83 -8.09 -1.00 -8.90
C LYS A 83 -7.06 -0.44 -9.87
N GLU A 84 -7.42 -0.44 -11.16
CA GLU A 84 -6.59 0.17 -12.17
C GLU A 84 -6.89 1.66 -12.19
N SER A 85 -5.88 2.50 -12.27
CA SER A 85 -6.06 3.94 -12.32
C SER A 85 -4.97 4.54 -13.20
N GLU A 86 -5.04 5.85 -13.44
CA GLU A 86 -4.01 6.50 -14.23
C GLU A 86 -2.66 6.46 -13.54
N ASN A 87 -2.65 6.24 -12.22
CA ASN A 87 -1.41 6.13 -11.48
C ASN A 87 -0.94 4.68 -11.35
N GLY A 88 -1.56 3.77 -12.08
CA GLY A 88 -1.19 2.36 -12.07
C GLY A 88 -2.14 1.54 -11.23
N LEU A 89 -1.74 0.30 -10.98
CA LEU A 89 -2.57 -0.62 -10.21
C LEU A 89 -2.43 -0.32 -8.72
N GLY A 90 -3.54 -0.18 -8.05
CA GLY A 90 -3.57 0.06 -6.61
C GLY A 90 -4.63 -0.80 -5.95
N ILE A 91 -4.89 -0.53 -4.69
CA ILE A 91 -5.92 -1.22 -3.92
C ILE A 91 -6.95 -0.20 -3.48
N LYS A 92 -8.19 -0.43 -3.86
CA LYS A 92 -9.28 0.44 -3.42
C LYS A 92 -9.82 -0.09 -2.10
N ILE A 93 -9.84 0.77 -1.09
CA ILE A 93 -10.38 0.46 0.22
C ILE A 93 -11.42 1.52 0.48
N ASN A 94 -12.69 1.14 0.39
CA ASN A 94 -13.82 2.07 0.44
C ASN A 94 -13.65 3.15 -0.63
N ASN A 95 -13.44 4.41 -0.26
CA ASN A 95 -13.31 5.48 -1.23
C ASN A 95 -11.88 5.90 -1.50
N ASN A 96 -10.92 5.20 -0.92
CA ASN A 96 -9.51 5.55 -1.06
C ASN A 96 -8.77 4.50 -1.88
N VAL A 97 -7.70 4.92 -2.53
CA VAL A 97 -6.86 3.99 -3.30
C VAL A 97 -5.45 4.09 -2.77
N ALA A 98 -4.89 2.95 -2.37
CA ALA A 98 -3.51 2.87 -1.90
C ALA A 98 -2.65 2.29 -3.03
N PHE A 99 -1.39 2.70 -3.06
CA PHE A 99 -0.47 2.27 -4.11
C PHE A 99 0.75 1.59 -3.49
N PRO A 100 0.62 0.31 -3.14
CA PRO A 100 1.72 -0.38 -2.45
C PRO A 100 2.98 -0.52 -3.27
N PHE A 101 2.86 -0.63 -4.61
CA PHE A 101 4.06 -0.78 -5.43
C PHE A 101 4.96 0.44 -5.33
N GLN A 102 4.38 1.63 -5.43
CA GLN A 102 5.13 2.87 -5.33
C GLN A 102 5.73 3.03 -3.93
N LYS A 103 4.98 2.64 -2.91
CA LYS A 103 5.45 2.76 -1.54
C LYS A 103 6.66 1.84 -1.29
N VAL A 104 6.58 0.61 -1.78
CA VAL A 104 7.70 -0.32 -1.60
C VAL A 104 8.92 0.16 -2.37
N PHE A 105 8.72 0.71 -3.56
CA PHE A 105 9.84 1.21 -4.34
C PHE A 105 10.59 2.31 -3.58
N LYS A 106 9.85 3.23 -2.95
CA LYS A 106 10.47 4.27 -2.12
C LYS A 106 11.19 3.65 -0.93
N PHE A 107 10.57 2.64 -0.32
CA PHE A 107 11.15 1.97 0.84
C PHE A 107 12.48 1.31 0.51
N LEU A 108 12.65 0.83 -0.71
CA LEU A 108 13.88 0.15 -1.12
C LEU A 108 14.99 1.10 -1.55
N ASN A 109 14.68 2.39 -1.67
CA ASN A 109 15.68 3.36 -2.10
C ASN A 109 16.45 3.95 -0.93
N GLU A 110 17.35 4.87 -1.23
CA GLU A 110 18.36 5.33 -0.29
C GLU A 110 17.82 5.79 1.06
N ASP A 111 16.80 6.59 1.08
CA ASP A 111 16.25 7.06 2.34
C ASP A 111 15.00 6.29 2.71
N GLY A 112 14.87 5.08 2.16
CA GLY A 112 13.65 4.31 2.32
C GLY A 112 13.36 3.87 3.73
N VAL A 113 14.37 3.88 4.62
CA VAL A 113 14.16 3.49 6.00
C VAL A 113 13.09 4.38 6.65
N PHE A 114 12.87 5.60 6.11
CA PHE A 114 11.84 6.48 6.65
C PHE A 114 10.49 6.26 5.97
N ASP A 115 10.39 5.32 5.04
CA ASP A 115 9.15 5.03 4.32
C ASP A 115 8.57 3.69 4.76
N SER A 116 8.27 3.56 6.04
CA SER A 116 7.81 2.29 6.62
C SER A 116 6.61 1.71 5.89
N ILE A 117 6.73 0.46 5.45
CA ILE A 117 5.64 -0.21 4.76
C ILE A 117 4.59 -0.72 5.74
N SER A 118 4.98 -1.04 6.97
CA SER A 118 4.01 -1.47 7.97
C SER A 118 3.15 -0.29 8.41
N SER A 119 3.73 0.89 8.56
CA SER A 119 2.96 2.08 8.89
C SER A 119 1.99 2.44 7.76
N PHE A 120 2.46 2.33 6.52
CA PHE A 120 1.62 2.56 5.35
C PHE A 120 0.41 1.63 5.36
N TYR A 121 0.64 0.35 5.66
CA TYR A 121 -0.42 -0.63 5.70
C TYR A 121 -1.45 -0.27 6.79
N GLU A 122 -0.96 0.05 7.99
CA GLU A 122 -1.85 0.40 9.10
C GLU A 122 -2.68 1.65 8.82
N ILE A 123 -2.04 2.68 8.27
CA ILE A 123 -2.71 3.91 7.95
C ILE A 123 -3.79 3.67 6.88
N SER A 124 -3.45 2.87 5.87
CA SER A 124 -4.41 2.58 4.81
C SER A 124 -5.67 1.92 5.35
N GLY A 125 -5.52 1.07 6.36
CA GLY A 125 -6.66 0.37 6.92
C GLY A 125 -7.50 1.20 7.86
N SER A 126 -6.95 2.30 8.39
CA SER A 126 -7.67 3.10 9.37
C SER A 126 -8.21 4.41 8.81
N LEU A 127 -7.83 4.76 7.59
CA LEU A 127 -8.15 6.08 7.04
C LEU A 127 -9.65 6.36 7.00
N ASP A 128 -10.42 5.40 6.52
CA ASP A 128 -11.86 5.61 6.42
C ASP A 128 -12.52 5.74 7.78
N LYS A 129 -12.04 5.02 8.76
CA LYS A 129 -12.59 5.13 10.10
C LYS A 129 -12.36 6.52 10.66
N VAL A 130 -11.19 7.10 10.38
CA VAL A 130 -10.89 8.45 10.82
C VAL A 130 -11.82 9.44 10.14
N LEU A 131 -12.05 9.28 8.84
CA LEU A 131 -12.92 10.17 8.09
C LEU A 131 -14.36 10.06 8.57
N GLU A 132 -14.85 8.83 8.80
CA GLU A 132 -16.21 8.64 9.30
C GLU A 132 -16.38 9.31 10.64
N LYS A 133 -15.41 9.18 11.52
CA LYS A 133 -15.48 9.80 12.83
C LYS A 133 -15.52 11.32 12.72
N SER A 134 -14.72 11.88 11.80
CA SER A 134 -14.72 13.32 11.60
C SER A 134 -16.06 13.81 11.11
N GLU A 135 -16.65 13.12 10.14
CA GLU A 135 -17.95 13.50 9.61
C GLU A 135 -19.03 13.40 10.67
N SER A 136 -19.00 12.35 11.47
CA SER A 136 -19.97 12.18 12.53
C SER A 136 -19.88 13.32 13.55
N ASN A 137 -18.66 13.71 13.89
CA ASN A 137 -18.45 14.80 14.83
C ASN A 137 -18.95 16.13 14.27
N LEU A 138 -18.75 16.36 12.97
CA LEU A 138 -19.25 17.57 12.33
C LEU A 138 -20.75 17.60 12.35
N GLU A 139 -21.39 16.52 12.02
CA GLU A 139 -22.84 16.44 12.00
C GLU A 139 -23.43 16.72 13.38
N SER A 140 -22.75 16.28 14.42
CA SER A 140 -23.25 16.51 15.76
C SER A 140 -22.87 17.89 16.26
N GLY A 141 -22.18 18.69 15.48
CA GLY A 141 -21.83 20.04 15.88
C GLY A 141 -20.69 20.12 16.87
N LYS A 142 -20.04 19.01 17.14
CA LYS A 142 -18.98 19.06 18.13
C LYS A 142 -17.71 19.67 17.62
N ILE A 143 -17.52 19.63 16.34
CA ILE A 143 -16.32 20.15 15.83
C ILE A 143 -16.58 21.19 14.92
N LYS A 144 -16.11 22.31 15.10
CA LYS A 144 -16.39 23.25 14.22
C LYS A 144 -15.20 23.76 13.78
N VAL A 145 -14.28 23.55 14.13
CA VAL A 145 -13.26 24.16 13.77
C VAL A 145 -12.44 23.60 12.95
N ILE A 146 -12.17 22.76 12.93
CA ILE A 146 -11.34 22.21 12.23
C ILE A 146 -11.11 22.63 11.05
N LYS A 147 -11.65 22.85 10.49
CA LYS A 147 -11.55 23.22 9.41
C LYS A 147 -10.48 23.73 9.14
N ALA A 148 -10.06 23.76 8.77
CA ALA A 148 -9.17 24.40 8.37
C ALA A 148 -8.04 24.52 9.05
N SER A 149 -7.88 24.71 9.74
CA SER A 149 -6.83 25.02 10.38
C SER A 149 -6.02 24.06 10.81
N LYS A 150 -6.00 23.47 11.02
CA LYS A 150 -5.29 22.73 11.60
C LYS A 150 -4.81 21.71 10.96
N ILE A 151 -4.98 21.51 10.50
CA ILE A 151 -4.58 20.47 9.95
C ILE A 151 -3.51 20.65 9.22
N THR A 152 -3.29 21.51 9.20
CA THR A 152 -2.53 21.85 8.89
C THR A 152 -1.76 22.19 9.34
N LYS A 153 -1.73 22.70 9.57
CA LYS A 153 -1.31 23.02 10.04
C LYS A 153 -0.79 22.87 10.59
N SER A 154 -0.87 23.14 10.39
CA SER A 154 -0.59 23.16 10.94
C SER A 154 -0.13 23.10 11.05
N LYS A 155 0.11 23.54 10.64
CA LYS A 155 0.28 23.70 10.70
C LYS A 155 0.66 23.90 10.91
N LYS A 156 0.99 24.35 10.57
CA LYS A 156 1.05 24.60 10.81
C LYS A 156 1.31 24.28 10.92
#